data_a18b80bba141c17153d29def4800fa24
#
_entry.id   a18b80bba141c17153d29def4800fa24
#
_cell.length_a   1.000
_cell.length_b   1.000
_cell.length_c   1.000
_cell.angle_alpha   90.00
_cell.angle_beta   90.00
_cell.angle_gamma   90.00
#
_symmetry.space_group_name_H-M   'P 1'
#
loop_
_entity.id
_entity.type
_entity.pdbx_description
1 polymer ?
#
loop_
_entity_poly.entity_id
_entity_poly.type
_entity_poly.pdbx_seq_one_letter_code
_entity_poly.pdbx_strand_id
1 'polypeptide(L)'
;MKRLTAVLSKLSGSRLDILFANAGGGDMLPLGAITEEQFDRIFGTNVRGVLFTVQKALPLLSAGSSIILTGSTVSIKGTANFSVYSASKAAVRNFARSWALDLQGRGIRVNVVSPGPIKTPGLGDLVPEEHRQGLYDALAAQVPLGRLGAPGEVGKAVAFLASDAASFINATELFVDGGMAQI
;
A
#
# COMPACT_ATOMS: atom_id res chain seq x y z
N MET A 1 -5.57 -16.08 4.88
CA MET A 1 -4.30 -16.71 5.28
C MET A 1 -4.14 -18.14 4.77
N LYS A 2 -5.07 -19.10 5.01
CA LYS A 2 -4.97 -20.50 4.51
C LYS A 2 -4.76 -20.60 2.99
N ARG A 3 -5.49 -19.79 2.18
CA ARG A 3 -5.33 -19.77 0.70
C ARG A 3 -3.93 -19.30 0.25
N LEU A 4 -3.39 -18.26 0.87
CA LEU A 4 -2.03 -17.77 0.56
C LEU A 4 -0.98 -18.83 0.89
N THR A 5 -1.07 -19.47 2.06
CA THR A 5 -0.17 -20.57 2.43
C THR A 5 -0.22 -21.70 1.40
N ALA A 6 -1.42 -22.08 0.94
CA ALA A 6 -1.58 -23.13 -0.07
C ALA A 6 -1.03 -22.73 -1.45
N VAL A 7 -1.05 -21.44 -1.81
CA VAL A 7 -0.42 -20.96 -3.05
C VAL A 7 1.11 -20.98 -2.91
N LEU A 8 1.63 -20.43 -1.83
CA LEU A 8 3.08 -20.37 -1.61
C LEU A 8 3.71 -21.76 -1.42
N SER A 9 2.99 -22.73 -0.84
CA SER A 9 3.47 -24.11 -0.73
C SER A 9 3.62 -24.80 -2.10
N LYS A 10 2.83 -24.42 -3.09
CA LYS A 10 2.97 -24.90 -4.47
C LYS A 10 4.21 -24.33 -5.18
N LEU A 11 4.73 -23.22 -4.69
CA LEU A 11 5.96 -22.59 -5.16
C LEU A 11 7.19 -23.06 -4.37
N SER A 12 7.03 -24.06 -3.49
CA SER A 12 8.13 -24.66 -2.73
C SER A 12 9.22 -25.16 -3.68
N GLY A 13 10.46 -24.70 -3.46
CA GLY A 13 11.59 -24.94 -4.36
C GLY A 13 11.72 -23.93 -5.52
N SER A 14 10.77 -23.02 -5.69
CA SER A 14 10.83 -21.91 -6.64
C SER A 14 11.41 -20.65 -5.98
N ARG A 15 11.92 -19.74 -6.80
CA ARG A 15 12.37 -18.40 -6.37
C ARG A 15 11.27 -17.37 -6.63
N LEU A 16 11.14 -16.42 -5.72
CA LEU A 16 10.29 -15.24 -5.88
C LEU A 16 11.19 -13.98 -5.94
N ASP A 17 11.20 -13.31 -7.07
CA ASP A 17 12.03 -12.11 -7.27
C ASP A 17 11.32 -10.84 -6.84
N ILE A 18 10.01 -10.78 -6.99
CA ILE A 18 9.20 -9.58 -6.68
C ILE A 18 7.98 -9.99 -5.86
N LEU A 19 7.77 -9.30 -4.73
CA LEU A 19 6.57 -9.41 -3.93
C LEU A 19 5.89 -8.04 -3.83
N PHE A 20 4.74 -7.88 -4.46
CA PHE A 20 3.91 -6.69 -4.32
C PHE A 20 2.72 -6.97 -3.41
N ALA A 21 2.78 -6.48 -2.15
CA ALA A 21 1.71 -6.59 -1.18
C ALA A 21 0.75 -5.41 -1.31
N ASN A 22 -0.25 -5.56 -2.17
CA ASN A 22 -1.18 -4.50 -2.57
C ASN A 22 -2.56 -4.58 -1.90
N ALA A 23 -3.01 -5.75 -1.46
CA ALA A 23 -4.35 -5.93 -0.92
C ALA A 23 -4.61 -4.98 0.26
N GLY A 24 -5.66 -4.19 0.18
CA GLY A 24 -6.03 -3.25 1.22
C GLY A 24 -7.26 -2.44 0.83
N GLY A 25 -7.91 -1.87 1.82
CA GLY A 25 -9.07 -0.99 1.65
C GLY A 25 -9.40 -0.30 2.96
N GLY A 26 -10.39 0.57 2.92
CA GLY A 26 -10.88 1.26 4.12
C GLY A 26 -12.21 1.93 3.86
N ASP A 27 -12.92 2.21 4.92
CA ASP A 27 -14.18 2.94 4.92
C ASP A 27 -14.02 4.24 5.69
N MET A 28 -14.88 5.19 5.39
CA MET A 28 -14.94 6.48 6.08
C MET A 28 -15.97 6.41 7.20
N LEU A 29 -15.53 6.56 8.45
CA LEU A 29 -16.39 6.74 9.62
C LEU A 29 -15.84 7.82 10.55
N PRO A 30 -16.68 8.70 11.10
CA PRO A 30 -16.25 9.68 12.09
C PRO A 30 -15.81 8.98 13.39
N LEU A 31 -14.91 9.63 14.15
CA LEU A 31 -14.31 9.05 15.36
C LEU A 31 -15.34 8.45 16.34
N GLY A 32 -16.48 9.07 16.52
CA GLY A 32 -17.52 8.57 17.43
C GLY A 32 -18.37 7.40 16.88
N ALA A 33 -18.20 7.01 15.61
CA ALA A 33 -18.97 5.94 14.96
C ALA A 33 -18.11 4.73 14.56
N ILE A 34 -16.82 4.74 14.85
CA ILE A 34 -15.92 3.62 14.56
C ILE A 34 -16.32 2.42 15.42
N THR A 35 -16.48 1.24 14.80
CA THR A 35 -16.77 -0.01 15.50
C THR A 35 -15.53 -0.92 15.57
N GLU A 36 -15.53 -1.86 16.52
CA GLU A 36 -14.45 -2.86 16.64
C GLU A 36 -14.36 -3.70 15.36
N GLU A 37 -15.51 -4.06 14.76
CA GLU A 37 -15.57 -4.86 13.54
C GLU A 37 -14.93 -4.10 12.34
N GLN A 38 -15.16 -2.79 12.25
CA GLN A 38 -14.51 -1.97 11.21
C GLN A 38 -13.00 -1.94 11.43
N PHE A 39 -12.57 -1.70 12.67
CA PHE A 39 -11.16 -1.69 13.03
C PHE A 39 -10.49 -3.02 12.69
N ASP A 40 -11.06 -4.14 13.16
CA ASP A 40 -10.51 -5.47 12.95
C ASP A 40 -10.46 -5.85 11.46
N ARG A 41 -11.47 -5.51 10.69
CA ARG A 41 -11.49 -5.75 9.24
C ARG A 41 -10.38 -4.98 8.53
N ILE A 42 -10.23 -3.68 8.82
CA ILE A 42 -9.22 -2.83 8.17
C ILE A 42 -7.82 -3.26 8.59
N PHE A 43 -7.55 -3.40 9.90
CA PHE A 43 -6.24 -3.83 10.39
C PHE A 43 -5.95 -5.29 10.03
N GLY A 44 -6.95 -6.14 10.04
CA GLY A 44 -6.85 -7.53 9.61
C GLY A 44 -6.36 -7.66 8.18
N THR A 45 -6.89 -6.84 7.28
CA THR A 45 -6.48 -6.83 5.87
C THR A 45 -5.18 -6.06 5.65
N ASN A 46 -5.15 -4.79 6.07
CA ASN A 46 -4.09 -3.85 5.70
C ASN A 46 -2.79 -4.05 6.47
N VAL A 47 -2.86 -4.54 7.70
CA VAL A 47 -1.68 -4.69 8.60
C VAL A 47 -1.33 -6.16 8.77
N ARG A 48 -2.22 -6.94 9.39
CA ARG A 48 -2.00 -8.37 9.63
C ARG A 48 -1.81 -9.14 8.33
N GLY A 49 -2.62 -8.83 7.30
CA GLY A 49 -2.53 -9.46 5.99
C GLY A 49 -1.18 -9.19 5.31
N VAL A 50 -0.72 -7.94 5.32
CA VAL A 50 0.58 -7.55 4.76
C VAL A 50 1.73 -8.25 5.49
N LEU A 51 1.76 -8.17 6.84
CA LEU A 51 2.79 -8.81 7.66
C LEU A 51 2.95 -10.30 7.30
N PHE A 52 1.85 -11.06 7.36
CA PHE A 52 1.92 -12.49 7.14
C PHE A 52 2.09 -12.88 5.65
N THR A 53 1.74 -12.01 4.72
CA THR A 53 2.07 -12.21 3.31
C THR A 53 3.58 -12.17 3.11
N VAL A 54 4.24 -11.14 3.62
CA VAL A 54 5.70 -11.00 3.53
C VAL A 54 6.40 -12.12 4.30
N GLN A 55 6.03 -12.35 5.56
CA GLN A 55 6.65 -13.38 6.40
C GLN A 55 6.60 -14.78 5.76
N LYS A 56 5.47 -15.14 5.15
CA LYS A 56 5.33 -16.45 4.50
C LYS A 56 6.06 -16.54 3.15
N ALA A 57 6.29 -15.42 2.49
CA ALA A 57 7.06 -15.36 1.25
C ALA A 57 8.58 -15.37 1.51
N LEU A 58 9.05 -15.01 2.70
CA LEU A 58 10.48 -14.88 3.03
C LEU A 58 11.35 -16.10 2.65
N PRO A 59 10.91 -17.36 2.80
CA PRO A 59 11.70 -18.51 2.37
C PRO A 59 11.93 -18.61 0.87
N LEU A 60 11.12 -17.90 0.06
CA LEU A 60 11.20 -17.89 -1.41
C LEU A 60 11.99 -16.70 -1.94
N LEU A 61 12.29 -15.71 -1.07
CA LEU A 61 13.00 -14.49 -1.43
C LEU A 61 14.51 -14.68 -1.22
N SER A 62 15.31 -14.25 -2.19
CA SER A 62 16.76 -14.33 -2.17
C SER A 62 17.41 -12.98 -2.48
N ALA A 63 18.73 -12.92 -2.51
CA ALA A 63 19.46 -11.71 -2.90
C ALA A 63 18.99 -11.21 -4.28
N GLY A 64 18.77 -9.90 -4.38
CA GLY A 64 18.19 -9.22 -5.54
C GLY A 64 16.66 -9.10 -5.49
N SER A 65 15.96 -9.82 -4.60
CA SER A 65 14.51 -9.71 -4.50
C SER A 65 14.05 -8.32 -4.02
N SER A 66 12.87 -7.89 -4.48
CA SER A 66 12.23 -6.63 -4.12
C SER A 66 10.85 -6.85 -3.51
N ILE A 67 10.64 -6.32 -2.31
CA ILE A 67 9.34 -6.27 -1.64
C ILE A 67 8.79 -4.86 -1.77
N ILE A 68 7.59 -4.71 -2.31
CA ILE A 68 6.89 -3.44 -2.43
C ILE A 68 5.58 -3.53 -1.66
N LEU A 69 5.34 -2.55 -0.78
CA LEU A 69 4.14 -2.45 0.04
C LEU A 69 3.29 -1.28 -0.45
N THR A 70 1.97 -1.42 -0.43
CA THR A 70 1.07 -0.31 -0.76
C THR A 70 0.74 0.50 0.49
N GLY A 71 1.36 1.68 0.59
CA GLY A 71 1.02 2.73 1.56
C GLY A 71 -0.19 3.56 1.12
N SER A 72 -0.16 4.84 1.47
CA SER A 72 -1.09 5.88 1.03
C SER A 72 -0.59 7.25 1.51
N THR A 73 -0.93 8.32 0.83
CA THR A 73 -0.68 9.71 1.29
C THR A 73 -1.26 9.98 2.67
N VAL A 74 -2.38 9.34 3.03
CA VAL A 74 -3.01 9.47 4.36
C VAL A 74 -2.19 8.83 5.49
N SER A 75 -1.11 8.12 5.18
CA SER A 75 -0.16 7.62 6.19
C SER A 75 0.61 8.74 6.89
N ILE A 76 0.70 9.91 6.27
CA ILE A 76 1.41 11.10 6.77
C ILE A 76 0.53 12.35 6.83
N LYS A 77 -0.65 12.33 6.19
CA LYS A 77 -1.58 13.46 6.11
C LYS A 77 -2.89 13.11 6.80
N GLY A 78 -3.39 13.98 7.68
CA GLY A 78 -4.69 13.79 8.31
C GLY A 78 -5.83 13.87 7.30
N THR A 79 -6.79 12.97 7.42
CA THR A 79 -8.02 12.95 6.61
C THR A 79 -9.21 12.69 7.52
N ALA A 80 -10.18 13.60 7.52
CA ALA A 80 -11.37 13.47 8.32
C ALA A 80 -12.12 12.17 8.02
N ASN A 81 -12.67 11.54 9.04
CA ASN A 81 -13.43 10.28 8.97
C ASN A 81 -12.62 9.05 8.48
N PHE A 82 -11.30 9.15 8.38
CA PHE A 82 -10.48 8.10 7.76
C PHE A 82 -9.35 7.59 8.67
N SER A 83 -9.47 7.80 9.98
CA SER A 83 -8.41 7.58 10.97
C SER A 83 -7.92 6.12 11.03
N VAL A 84 -8.83 5.13 11.01
CA VAL A 84 -8.45 3.70 11.09
C VAL A 84 -7.65 3.29 9.85
N TYR A 85 -8.11 3.67 8.66
CA TYR A 85 -7.37 3.41 7.43
C TYR A 85 -6.01 4.10 7.43
N SER A 86 -5.96 5.38 7.79
CA SER A 86 -4.72 6.16 7.85
C SER A 86 -3.70 5.52 8.80
N ALA A 87 -4.13 5.12 10.00
CA ALA A 87 -3.30 4.43 10.98
C ALA A 87 -2.79 3.09 10.43
N SER A 88 -3.63 2.31 9.73
CA SER A 88 -3.21 1.06 9.09
C SER A 88 -2.12 1.28 8.04
N LYS A 89 -2.20 2.36 7.25
CA LYS A 89 -1.20 2.70 6.23
C LYS A 89 0.09 3.27 6.85
N ALA A 90 0.01 3.96 7.97
CA ALA A 90 1.18 4.35 8.75
C ALA A 90 1.93 3.14 9.32
N ALA A 91 1.21 2.10 9.77
CA ALA A 91 1.82 0.83 10.18
C ALA A 91 2.57 0.15 9.02
N VAL A 92 1.96 0.06 7.83
CA VAL A 92 2.60 -0.50 6.62
C VAL A 92 3.87 0.27 6.25
N ARG A 93 3.83 1.60 6.29
CA ARG A 93 5.00 2.45 6.07
C ARG A 93 6.15 2.11 7.03
N ASN A 94 5.83 1.91 8.30
CA ASN A 94 6.85 1.59 9.29
C ASN A 94 7.40 0.15 9.15
N PHE A 95 6.59 -0.80 8.67
CA PHE A 95 7.08 -2.14 8.36
C PHE A 95 8.25 -2.12 7.38
N ALA A 96 8.18 -1.33 6.32
CA ALA A 96 9.26 -1.26 5.33
C ALA A 96 10.59 -0.84 5.97
N ARG A 97 10.55 0.15 6.88
CA ARG A 97 11.74 0.62 7.61
C ARG A 97 12.32 -0.44 8.53
N SER A 98 11.49 -1.09 9.33
CA SER A 98 11.92 -2.15 10.25
C SER A 98 12.43 -3.37 9.48
N TRP A 99 11.70 -3.81 8.44
CA TRP A 99 12.10 -5.00 7.67
C TRP A 99 13.35 -4.79 6.81
N ALA A 100 13.63 -3.55 6.39
CA ALA A 100 14.89 -3.24 5.73
C ALA A 100 16.09 -3.52 6.66
N LEU A 101 15.93 -3.31 7.98
CA LEU A 101 16.93 -3.67 8.99
C LEU A 101 16.93 -5.18 9.27
N ASP A 102 15.76 -5.80 9.45
CA ASP A 102 15.62 -7.24 9.69
C ASP A 102 16.21 -8.09 8.55
N LEU A 103 16.21 -7.54 7.32
CA LEU A 103 16.71 -8.19 6.11
C LEU A 103 18.13 -7.72 5.73
N GLN A 104 18.82 -6.97 6.61
CA GLN A 104 20.18 -6.53 6.38
C GLN A 104 21.10 -7.73 6.08
N GLY A 105 21.96 -7.60 5.07
CA GLY A 105 22.86 -8.66 4.62
C GLY A 105 22.21 -9.72 3.71
N ARG A 106 20.88 -9.73 3.56
CA ARG A 106 20.19 -10.67 2.66
C ARG A 106 20.10 -10.20 1.20
N GLY A 107 20.44 -8.93 0.92
CA GLY A 107 20.33 -8.37 -0.42
C GLY A 107 18.88 -8.21 -0.91
N ILE A 108 17.91 -8.12 0.01
CA ILE A 108 16.48 -7.94 -0.28
C ILE A 108 16.10 -6.49 0.02
N ARG A 109 15.44 -5.82 -0.92
CA ARG A 109 14.96 -4.45 -0.73
C ARG A 109 13.49 -4.44 -0.31
N VAL A 110 13.12 -3.51 0.58
CA VAL A 110 11.73 -3.31 1.01
C VAL A 110 11.40 -1.84 0.86
N ASN A 111 10.41 -1.52 0.01
CA ASN A 111 9.98 -0.15 -0.25
C ASN A 111 8.45 -0.02 -0.17
N VAL A 112 7.97 1.20 -0.05
CA VAL A 112 6.55 1.55 -0.06
C VAL A 112 6.25 2.39 -1.28
N VAL A 113 5.16 2.08 -1.98
CA VAL A 113 4.51 3.00 -2.91
C VAL A 113 3.29 3.58 -2.21
N SER A 114 3.17 4.90 -2.17
CA SER A 114 2.08 5.61 -1.50
C SER A 114 1.27 6.43 -2.51
N PRO A 115 0.18 5.85 -3.03
CA PRO A 115 -0.70 6.57 -3.96
C PRO A 115 -1.44 7.72 -3.26
N GLY A 116 -1.68 8.79 -4.02
CA GLY A 116 -2.72 9.75 -3.77
C GLY A 116 -4.08 9.25 -4.23
N PRO A 117 -5.02 10.13 -4.60
CA PRO A 117 -6.32 9.74 -5.13
C PRO A 117 -6.18 9.19 -6.56
N ILE A 118 -6.36 7.88 -6.69
CA ILE A 118 -6.29 7.14 -7.95
C ILE A 118 -7.69 6.73 -8.38
N LYS A 119 -8.05 6.98 -9.64
CA LYS A 119 -9.37 6.64 -10.19
C LYS A 119 -9.50 5.11 -10.31
N THR A 120 -10.01 4.50 -9.27
CA THR A 120 -10.27 3.05 -9.15
C THR A 120 -11.72 2.81 -8.74
N PRO A 121 -12.27 1.60 -8.97
CA PRO A 121 -13.58 1.25 -8.41
C PRO A 121 -13.65 1.49 -6.90
N GLY A 122 -12.63 1.06 -6.13
CA GLY A 122 -12.60 1.23 -4.68
C GLY A 122 -12.61 2.69 -4.19
N LEU A 123 -12.12 3.65 -4.99
CA LEU A 123 -12.29 5.08 -4.68
C LEU A 123 -13.72 5.52 -4.93
N GLY A 124 -14.33 5.07 -6.04
CA GLY A 124 -15.71 5.40 -6.36
C GLY A 124 -16.71 4.81 -5.37
N ASP A 125 -16.42 3.65 -4.82
CA ASP A 125 -17.28 2.92 -3.87
C ASP A 125 -17.27 3.52 -2.45
N LEU A 126 -16.47 4.58 -2.20
CA LEU A 126 -16.52 5.33 -0.93
C LEU A 126 -17.79 6.17 -0.77
N VAL A 127 -18.49 6.43 -1.86
CA VAL A 127 -19.75 7.21 -1.89
C VAL A 127 -20.76 6.55 -2.82
N PRO A 128 -22.07 6.83 -2.66
CA PRO A 128 -23.10 6.45 -3.63
C PRO A 128 -22.78 6.91 -5.05
N GLU A 129 -23.28 6.21 -6.06
CA GLU A 129 -22.93 6.43 -7.47
C GLU A 129 -23.20 7.86 -7.92
N GLU A 130 -24.32 8.43 -7.51
CA GLU A 130 -24.73 9.81 -7.81
C GLU A 130 -23.74 10.87 -7.26
N HIS A 131 -22.91 10.53 -6.28
CA HIS A 131 -21.94 11.44 -5.67
C HIS A 131 -20.50 11.22 -6.16
N ARG A 132 -20.25 10.20 -6.98
CA ARG A 132 -18.88 9.82 -7.42
C ARG A 132 -18.18 10.95 -8.17
N GLN A 133 -18.87 11.62 -9.08
CA GLN A 133 -18.26 12.71 -9.86
C GLN A 133 -17.87 13.88 -8.95
N GLY A 134 -18.74 14.27 -8.02
CA GLY A 134 -18.43 15.30 -7.03
C GLY A 134 -17.23 14.96 -6.15
N LEU A 135 -17.11 13.69 -5.73
CA LEU A 135 -15.92 13.20 -5.01
C LEU A 135 -14.66 13.35 -5.87
N TYR A 136 -14.70 12.93 -7.13
CA TYR A 136 -13.55 13.00 -8.03
C TYR A 136 -13.11 14.44 -8.28
N ASP A 137 -14.03 15.36 -8.50
CA ASP A 137 -13.74 16.77 -8.72
C ASP A 137 -13.15 17.42 -7.46
N ALA A 138 -13.71 17.11 -6.29
CA ALA A 138 -13.22 17.62 -5.01
C ALA A 138 -11.79 17.08 -4.68
N LEU A 139 -11.51 15.83 -5.01
CA LEU A 139 -10.18 15.26 -4.83
C LEU A 139 -9.20 15.82 -5.86
N ALA A 140 -9.58 15.94 -7.12
CA ALA A 140 -8.74 16.51 -8.18
C ALA A 140 -8.32 17.95 -7.86
N ALA A 141 -9.22 18.74 -7.27
CA ALA A 141 -8.94 20.11 -6.84
C ALA A 141 -7.89 20.22 -5.72
N GLN A 142 -7.65 19.14 -4.96
CA GLN A 142 -6.63 19.07 -3.90
C GLN A 142 -5.27 18.58 -4.43
N VAL A 143 -5.22 18.07 -5.65
CA VAL A 143 -3.97 17.55 -6.25
C VAL A 143 -3.32 18.67 -7.05
N PRO A 144 -2.04 19.02 -6.81
CA PRO A 144 -1.34 20.04 -7.58
C PRO A 144 -1.37 19.84 -9.09
N LEU A 145 -1.34 18.59 -9.57
CA LEU A 145 -1.49 18.29 -11.01
C LEU A 145 -2.94 18.43 -11.53
N GLY A 146 -3.92 18.81 -10.68
CA GLY A 146 -5.30 19.13 -11.07
C GLY A 146 -6.14 17.94 -11.53
N ARG A 147 -5.72 16.71 -11.25
CA ARG A 147 -6.43 15.49 -11.67
C ARG A 147 -6.20 14.32 -10.73
N LEU A 148 -7.06 13.33 -10.82
CA LEU A 148 -6.80 12.01 -10.22
C LEU A 148 -5.71 11.27 -11.01
N GLY A 149 -4.96 10.43 -10.31
CA GLY A 149 -4.03 9.50 -10.93
C GLY A 149 -4.76 8.32 -11.61
N ALA A 150 -4.09 7.69 -12.58
CA ALA A 150 -4.55 6.45 -13.18
C ALA A 150 -3.84 5.25 -12.53
N PRO A 151 -4.47 4.06 -12.43
CA PRO A 151 -3.84 2.86 -11.86
C PRO A 151 -2.50 2.49 -12.51
N GLY A 152 -2.37 2.71 -13.83
CA GLY A 152 -1.13 2.47 -14.56
C GLY A 152 0.05 3.36 -14.12
N GLU A 153 -0.21 4.55 -13.55
CA GLU A 153 0.86 5.42 -13.02
C GLU A 153 1.46 4.82 -11.75
N VAL A 154 0.62 4.24 -10.89
CA VAL A 154 1.10 3.48 -9.73
C VAL A 154 1.84 2.21 -10.16
N GLY A 155 1.31 1.50 -11.18
CA GLY A 155 1.96 0.30 -11.73
C GLY A 155 3.36 0.58 -12.27
N LYS A 156 3.59 1.73 -12.92
CA LYS A 156 4.92 2.14 -13.40
C LYS A 156 5.90 2.40 -12.24
N ALA A 157 5.44 3.02 -11.17
CA ALA A 157 6.25 3.24 -9.96
C ALA A 157 6.62 1.92 -9.27
N VAL A 158 5.67 0.98 -9.20
CA VAL A 158 5.93 -0.38 -8.69
C VAL A 158 6.95 -1.11 -9.57
N ALA A 159 6.82 -1.04 -10.89
CA ALA A 159 7.77 -1.65 -11.81
C ALA A 159 9.18 -1.06 -11.66
N PHE A 160 9.31 0.25 -11.47
CA PHE A 160 10.57 0.91 -11.16
C PHE A 160 11.19 0.38 -9.85
N LEU A 161 10.42 0.36 -8.75
CA LEU A 161 10.91 -0.14 -7.46
C LEU A 161 11.27 -1.64 -7.50
N ALA A 162 10.63 -2.40 -8.38
CA ALA A 162 10.92 -3.81 -8.59
C ALA A 162 12.20 -4.07 -9.39
N SER A 163 12.60 -3.12 -10.24
CA SER A 163 13.72 -3.27 -11.18
C SER A 163 15.09 -2.96 -10.57
N ASP A 164 16.15 -3.28 -11.31
CA ASP A 164 17.54 -2.95 -10.96
C ASP A 164 17.81 -1.44 -11.00
N ALA A 165 16.99 -0.65 -11.69
CA ALA A 165 17.07 0.81 -11.65
C ALA A 165 16.88 1.36 -10.22
N ALA A 166 16.25 0.60 -9.33
CA ALA A 166 16.07 0.92 -7.91
C ALA A 166 17.03 0.14 -6.99
N SER A 167 18.14 -0.38 -7.50
CA SER A 167 19.06 -1.28 -6.76
C SER A 167 19.65 -0.66 -5.49
N PHE A 168 19.77 0.67 -5.40
CA PHE A 168 20.23 1.38 -4.20
C PHE A 168 19.12 2.11 -3.45
N ILE A 169 17.84 1.75 -3.74
CA ILE A 169 16.66 2.32 -3.07
C ILE A 169 16.09 1.27 -2.11
N ASN A 170 16.14 1.56 -0.80
CA ASN A 170 15.64 0.68 0.24
C ASN A 170 14.98 1.51 1.36
N ALA A 171 13.94 0.99 2.00
CA ALA A 171 13.15 1.62 3.06
C ALA A 171 12.50 2.97 2.65
N THR A 172 12.43 3.28 1.36
CA THR A 172 11.80 4.51 0.88
C THR A 172 10.29 4.41 0.86
N GLU A 173 9.65 5.57 0.94
CA GLU A 173 8.24 5.77 0.61
C GLU A 173 8.16 6.64 -0.65
N LEU A 174 7.78 6.04 -1.77
CA LEU A 174 7.62 6.73 -3.05
C LEU A 174 6.17 7.16 -3.22
N PHE A 175 5.93 8.45 -3.18
CA PHE A 175 4.60 9.02 -3.42
C PHE A 175 4.28 9.07 -4.91
N VAL A 176 3.07 8.62 -5.26
CA VAL A 176 2.49 8.68 -6.61
C VAL A 176 1.14 9.38 -6.48
N ASP A 177 1.17 10.69 -6.28
CA ASP A 177 0.07 11.46 -5.73
C ASP A 177 -0.17 12.82 -6.42
N GLY A 178 0.58 13.12 -7.46
CA GLY A 178 0.49 14.41 -8.15
C GLY A 178 0.94 15.60 -7.30
N GLY A 179 1.71 15.38 -6.22
CA GLY A 179 2.21 16.40 -5.31
C GLY A 179 1.34 16.61 -4.06
N MET A 180 0.23 15.90 -3.90
CA MET A 180 -0.78 16.13 -2.86
C MET A 180 -0.24 16.08 -1.42
N ALA A 181 0.75 15.24 -1.14
CA ALA A 181 1.33 15.05 0.18
C ALA A 181 2.68 15.76 0.37
N GLN A 182 3.15 16.49 -0.63
CA GLN A 182 4.47 17.13 -0.60
C GLN A 182 4.41 18.62 -0.29
N ILE A 183 3.21 19.23 -0.34
CA ILE A 183 2.96 20.65 -0.07
C ILE A 183 1.80 20.82 0.91
#